data_e25325c63182533a6ca3bc17148dc9bc
#
_entry.id   e25325c63182533a6ca3bc17148dc9bc
#
_cell.length_a   1.000
_cell.length_b   1.000
_cell.length_c   1.000
_cell.angle_alpha   90.00
_cell.angle_beta   90.00
_cell.angle_gamma   90.00
#
_symmetry.space_group_name_H-M   'P 1'
#
loop_
_entity.id
_entity.type
_entity.pdbx_description
1 polymer ?
#
loop_
_entity_poly.entity_id
_entity_poly.type
_entity_poly.pdbx_seq_one_letter_code
_entity_poly.pdbx_strand_id
1 'polypeptide(L)'
;MRVQGPAAVLLSGLLASACASSGAVPRPFPSPRPSAPPLAAATAPEAGPFATPAPEVPASSPEAGYSLAGTALLYQGVPYRNGGTDPSSGFDCSGLVWYVYAQHGRQVPRTVAELFQAGIDVDPANLQAGDLVFFDISGRGPSHVGIALGGDRFVHAPNSRGEVRVERLEASYWASRLVGIRRMD
;
A
#
# COMPACT_ATOMS: atom_id res chain seq x y z
N MET A 1 15.00 -59.39 40.66
CA MET A 1 16.20 -59.72 39.84
C MET A 1 16.78 -58.40 39.30
N ARG A 2 17.97 -58.06 39.77
CA ARG A 2 18.78 -56.90 39.38
C ARG A 2 19.61 -57.30 38.16
N VAL A 3 19.64 -56.50 37.12
CA VAL A 3 20.67 -56.57 36.06
C VAL A 3 21.23 -55.17 35.88
N GLN A 4 22.50 -55.02 36.33
CA GLN A 4 23.35 -53.86 36.10
C GLN A 4 24.07 -54.04 34.76
N GLY A 5 24.08 -53.02 33.92
CA GLY A 5 24.91 -52.94 32.72
C GLY A 5 25.89 -51.77 32.81
N PRO A 6 27.04 -51.82 32.15
CA PRO A 6 28.25 -51.10 32.56
C PRO A 6 28.37 -49.67 32.02
N ALA A 7 29.15 -48.89 32.76
CA ALA A 7 29.56 -47.53 32.47
C ALA A 7 30.49 -47.43 31.26
N ALA A 8 30.19 -46.47 30.35
CA ALA A 8 31.11 -46.09 29.28
C ALA A 8 31.82 -44.78 29.66
N VAL A 9 33.13 -44.85 29.60
CA VAL A 9 34.08 -43.77 29.89
C VAL A 9 34.11 -42.76 28.77
N LEU A 10 33.87 -41.48 29.10
CA LEU A 10 34.00 -40.36 28.18
C LEU A 10 35.44 -39.87 28.11
N LEU A 11 36.01 -39.95 26.93
CA LEU A 11 37.34 -39.41 26.61
C LEU A 11 37.17 -37.97 26.14
N SER A 12 37.63 -36.99 26.93
CA SER A 12 37.63 -35.57 26.62
C SER A 12 38.74 -35.24 25.63
N GLY A 13 38.39 -34.90 24.38
CA GLY A 13 39.32 -34.33 23.42
C GLY A 13 39.24 -32.79 23.43
N LEU A 14 40.26 -32.11 23.96
CA LEU A 14 40.45 -30.67 23.81
C LEU A 14 40.97 -30.41 22.40
N LEU A 15 40.14 -29.78 21.55
CA LEU A 15 40.59 -29.15 20.31
C LEU A 15 40.81 -27.68 20.57
N ALA A 16 42.08 -27.28 20.68
CA ALA A 16 42.47 -25.87 20.69
C ALA A 16 42.36 -25.29 19.27
N SER A 17 41.34 -24.43 19.05
CA SER A 17 41.17 -23.70 17.81
C SER A 17 41.94 -22.38 17.90
N ALA A 18 43.04 -22.27 17.16
CA ALA A 18 43.83 -21.06 17.02
C ALA A 18 43.08 -20.06 16.14
N CYS A 19 42.58 -18.99 16.73
CA CYS A 19 42.08 -17.84 15.99
C CYS A 19 43.25 -17.04 15.40
N ALA A 20 43.49 -17.19 14.11
CA ALA A 20 44.33 -16.27 13.36
C ALA A 20 43.61 -14.95 13.19
N SER A 21 43.99 -13.92 13.92
CA SER A 21 43.56 -12.54 13.74
C SER A 21 44.15 -12.01 12.43
N SER A 22 43.39 -12.00 11.37
CA SER A 22 43.71 -11.24 10.15
C SER A 22 43.54 -9.77 10.47
N GLY A 23 44.63 -9.05 10.65
CA GLY A 23 44.64 -7.59 10.79
C GLY A 23 44.18 -6.91 9.51
N ALA A 24 42.89 -6.68 9.38
CA ALA A 24 42.32 -5.81 8.34
C ALA A 24 42.62 -4.37 8.76
N VAL A 25 43.59 -3.73 8.11
CA VAL A 25 43.86 -2.31 8.24
C VAL A 25 42.65 -1.57 7.64
N PRO A 26 41.96 -0.70 8.38
CA PRO A 26 40.89 0.10 7.82
C PRO A 26 41.43 1.00 6.72
N ARG A 27 40.90 0.88 5.51
CA ARG A 27 41.22 1.83 4.45
C ARG A 27 40.61 3.18 4.82
N PRO A 28 41.37 4.29 4.77
CA PRO A 28 40.80 5.61 4.98
C PRO A 28 39.73 5.89 3.92
N PHE A 29 38.60 6.46 4.36
CA PHE A 29 37.53 6.89 3.47
C PHE A 29 38.10 7.83 2.40
N PRO A 30 37.71 7.72 1.12
CA PRO A 30 38.11 8.67 0.12
C PRO A 30 37.64 10.08 0.52
N SER A 31 38.56 11.02 0.55
CA SER A 31 38.28 12.42 0.82
C SER A 31 37.19 12.92 -0.13
N PRO A 32 36.24 13.75 0.36
CA PRO A 32 35.25 14.34 -0.53
C PRO A 32 35.95 15.09 -1.65
N ARG A 33 35.56 14.78 -2.88
CA ARG A 33 36.03 15.47 -4.10
C ARG A 33 35.65 16.94 -3.97
N PRO A 34 36.53 17.88 -4.29
CA PRO A 34 36.18 19.29 -4.23
C PRO A 34 34.94 19.54 -5.08
N SER A 35 33.99 20.25 -4.48
CA SER A 35 32.73 20.64 -5.11
C SER A 35 32.99 21.32 -6.42
N ALA A 36 32.37 20.89 -7.48
CA ALA A 36 32.35 21.59 -8.75
C ALA A 36 31.87 23.04 -8.51
N PRO A 37 32.37 24.01 -9.26
CA PRO A 37 31.87 25.37 -9.16
C PRO A 37 30.37 25.39 -9.42
N PRO A 38 29.62 26.30 -8.76
CA PRO A 38 28.17 26.37 -8.97
C PRO A 38 27.91 26.58 -10.45
N LEU A 39 27.14 25.65 -11.06
CA LEU A 39 26.60 25.87 -12.39
C LEU A 39 25.87 27.21 -12.33
N ALA A 40 26.25 28.13 -13.19
CA ALA A 40 25.55 29.40 -13.37
C ALA A 40 24.04 29.06 -13.49
N ALA A 41 23.23 29.77 -12.70
CA ALA A 41 21.79 29.60 -12.69
C ALA A 41 21.31 29.65 -14.15
N ALA A 42 20.95 28.47 -14.68
CA ALA A 42 20.22 28.39 -15.93
C ALA A 42 18.89 29.08 -15.64
N THR A 43 18.72 30.24 -16.22
CA THR A 43 17.46 30.98 -16.27
C THR A 43 16.41 29.99 -16.68
N ALA A 44 15.44 29.75 -15.79
CA ALA A 44 14.27 28.92 -16.11
C ALA A 44 13.68 29.47 -17.41
N PRO A 45 13.34 28.61 -18.38
CA PRO A 45 12.65 29.09 -19.57
C PRO A 45 11.38 29.81 -19.12
N GLU A 46 11.23 31.08 -19.47
CA GLU A 46 10.00 31.83 -19.26
C GLU A 46 8.87 31.00 -19.87
N ALA A 47 7.87 30.70 -19.04
CA ALA A 47 6.64 30.04 -19.45
C ALA A 47 6.04 30.89 -20.58
N GLY A 48 6.16 30.41 -21.81
CA GLY A 48 5.55 31.04 -22.97
C GLY A 48 4.03 31.20 -22.79
N PRO A 49 3.38 32.16 -23.44
CA PRO A 49 1.98 32.53 -23.23
C PRO A 49 0.94 31.48 -23.68
N PHE A 50 1.33 30.22 -23.87
CA PHE A 50 0.49 29.13 -24.35
C PHE A 50 0.41 27.93 -23.38
N ALA A 51 0.54 28.18 -22.08
CA ALA A 51 0.08 27.18 -21.11
C ALA A 51 -1.46 27.23 -21.10
N THR A 52 -2.08 26.55 -22.06
CA THR A 52 -3.50 26.22 -21.97
C THR A 52 -3.63 25.37 -20.68
N PRO A 53 -4.42 25.78 -19.68
CA PRO A 53 -4.66 24.92 -18.54
C PRO A 53 -5.19 23.59 -19.07
N ALA A 54 -4.61 22.48 -18.60
CA ALA A 54 -5.14 21.17 -18.93
C ALA A 54 -6.63 21.17 -18.56
N PRO A 55 -7.53 20.60 -19.40
CA PRO A 55 -8.95 20.57 -19.09
C PRO A 55 -9.13 19.95 -17.71
N GLU A 56 -9.78 20.67 -16.79
CA GLU A 56 -10.17 20.13 -15.50
C GLU A 56 -11.13 18.96 -15.74
N VAL A 57 -10.66 17.76 -15.53
CA VAL A 57 -11.50 16.55 -15.60
C VAL A 57 -12.45 16.58 -14.41
N PRO A 58 -13.79 16.57 -14.61
CA PRO A 58 -14.72 16.54 -13.50
C PRO A 58 -14.41 15.39 -12.54
N ALA A 59 -14.47 15.65 -11.24
CA ALA A 59 -14.09 14.69 -10.20
C ALA A 59 -14.86 13.36 -10.29
N SER A 60 -16.10 13.39 -10.79
CA SER A 60 -16.97 12.22 -10.97
C SER A 60 -16.96 11.67 -12.41
N SER A 61 -16.01 12.10 -13.26
CA SER A 61 -15.92 11.56 -14.63
C SER A 61 -15.35 10.13 -14.65
N PRO A 62 -15.68 9.31 -15.66
CA PRO A 62 -15.06 8.00 -15.84
C PRO A 62 -13.52 8.05 -15.89
N GLU A 63 -12.95 9.08 -16.52
CA GLU A 63 -11.51 9.29 -16.62
C GLU A 63 -10.87 9.51 -15.23
N ALA A 64 -11.53 10.31 -14.39
CA ALA A 64 -11.09 10.52 -13.01
C ALA A 64 -11.14 9.22 -12.21
N GLY A 65 -12.18 8.41 -12.40
CA GLY A 65 -12.32 7.09 -11.79
C GLY A 65 -11.20 6.13 -12.21
N TYR A 66 -10.89 6.04 -13.50
CA TYR A 66 -9.77 5.23 -13.99
C TYR A 66 -8.41 5.72 -13.47
N SER A 67 -8.24 7.03 -13.34
CA SER A 67 -7.02 7.62 -12.78
C SER A 67 -6.84 7.24 -11.30
N LEU A 68 -7.89 7.31 -10.47
CA LEU A 68 -7.89 6.85 -9.08
C LEU A 68 -7.56 5.35 -8.98
N ALA A 69 -8.23 4.52 -9.78
CA ALA A 69 -8.00 3.08 -9.83
C ALA A 69 -6.56 2.75 -10.25
N GLY A 70 -6.03 3.44 -11.24
CA GLY A 70 -4.64 3.30 -11.69
C GLY A 70 -3.64 3.67 -10.60
N THR A 71 -3.88 4.77 -9.89
CA THR A 71 -3.04 5.18 -8.75
C THR A 71 -3.06 4.14 -7.63
N ALA A 72 -4.22 3.58 -7.30
CA ALA A 72 -4.34 2.54 -6.28
C ALA A 72 -3.55 1.28 -6.62
N LEU A 73 -3.47 0.90 -7.90
CA LEU A 73 -2.71 -0.25 -8.38
C LEU A 73 -1.19 -0.09 -8.19
N LEU A 74 -0.66 1.12 -8.15
CA LEU A 74 0.76 1.37 -7.89
C LEU A 74 1.20 0.93 -6.49
N TYR A 75 0.27 0.76 -5.58
CA TYR A 75 0.53 0.36 -4.18
C TYR A 75 0.35 -1.13 -3.92
N GLN A 76 0.14 -1.96 -4.96
CA GLN A 76 0.11 -3.41 -4.77
C GLN A 76 1.41 -3.91 -4.11
N GLY A 77 1.27 -4.83 -3.16
CA GLY A 77 2.38 -5.36 -2.37
C GLY A 77 2.74 -4.52 -1.15
N VAL A 78 2.17 -3.31 -0.96
CA VAL A 78 2.38 -2.53 0.26
C VAL A 78 1.71 -3.25 1.44
N PRO A 79 2.45 -3.50 2.55
CA PRO A 79 1.92 -4.25 3.69
C PRO A 79 0.71 -3.56 4.34
N TYR A 80 -0.21 -4.37 4.89
CA TYR A 80 -1.26 -3.84 5.75
C TYR A 80 -0.69 -3.34 7.07
N ARG A 81 -1.16 -2.17 7.49
CA ARG A 81 -0.92 -1.60 8.81
C ARG A 81 -2.19 -0.97 9.37
N ASN A 82 -2.61 -1.39 10.55
CA ASN A 82 -3.77 -0.79 11.20
C ASN A 82 -3.53 0.72 11.45
N GLY A 83 -4.46 1.57 11.00
CA GLY A 83 -4.32 3.03 11.04
C GLY A 83 -3.31 3.61 10.03
N GLY A 84 -2.71 2.78 9.16
CA GLY A 84 -1.71 3.20 8.18
C GLY A 84 -2.29 4.04 7.06
N THR A 85 -1.53 5.07 6.62
CA THR A 85 -1.92 6.03 5.58
C THR A 85 -0.76 6.37 4.64
N ASP A 86 0.34 5.62 4.69
CA ASP A 86 1.56 5.95 3.97
C ASP A 86 2.20 4.69 3.38
N PRO A 87 2.62 4.69 2.10
CA PRO A 87 3.17 3.50 1.45
C PRO A 87 4.46 2.99 2.09
N SER A 88 5.25 3.86 2.74
CA SER A 88 6.49 3.45 3.40
C SER A 88 6.25 2.70 4.70
N SER A 89 5.10 2.92 5.34
CA SER A 89 4.74 2.32 6.63
C SER A 89 3.62 1.28 6.53
N GLY A 90 2.86 1.29 5.45
CA GLY A 90 1.73 0.43 5.20
C GLY A 90 0.37 1.14 5.26
N PHE A 91 -0.65 0.49 4.74
CA PHE A 91 -2.03 0.99 4.69
C PHE A 91 -3.00 0.11 5.47
N ASP A 92 -4.02 0.72 6.09
CA ASP A 92 -5.28 0.03 6.30
C ASP A 92 -6.24 0.26 5.11
N CYS A 93 -7.40 -0.38 5.11
CA CYS A 93 -8.31 -0.34 3.97
C CYS A 93 -8.77 1.09 3.62
N SER A 94 -9.20 1.88 4.60
CA SER A 94 -9.63 3.26 4.37
C SER A 94 -8.45 4.23 4.24
N GLY A 95 -7.29 3.90 4.79
CA GLY A 95 -6.05 4.66 4.62
C GLY A 95 -5.51 4.62 3.19
N LEU A 96 -5.62 3.46 2.52
CA LEU A 96 -5.34 3.36 1.09
C LEU A 96 -6.26 4.29 0.29
N VAL A 97 -7.58 4.25 0.54
CA VAL A 97 -8.55 5.14 -0.10
C VAL A 97 -8.18 6.59 0.13
N TRP A 98 -8.01 6.98 1.39
CA TRP A 98 -7.67 8.34 1.78
C TRP A 98 -6.40 8.85 1.08
N TYR A 99 -5.36 8.02 1.04
CA TYR A 99 -4.09 8.36 0.41
C TYR A 99 -4.23 8.52 -1.11
N VAL A 100 -4.91 7.58 -1.78
CA VAL A 100 -5.14 7.64 -3.24
C VAL A 100 -5.89 8.91 -3.62
N TYR A 101 -6.97 9.25 -2.91
CA TYR A 101 -7.73 10.47 -3.18
C TYR A 101 -6.90 11.73 -2.95
N ALA A 102 -6.07 11.76 -1.91
CA ALA A 102 -5.16 12.88 -1.64
C ALA A 102 -4.15 13.11 -2.77
N GLN A 103 -3.65 12.04 -3.43
CA GLN A 103 -2.79 12.17 -4.61
C GLN A 103 -3.47 12.87 -5.80
N HIS A 104 -4.81 12.87 -5.83
CA HIS A 104 -5.63 13.56 -6.84
C HIS A 104 -6.18 14.90 -6.32
N GLY A 105 -5.62 15.45 -5.24
CA GLY A 105 -6.06 16.72 -4.64
C GLY A 105 -7.45 16.67 -4.02
N ARG A 106 -8.01 15.48 -3.78
CA ARG A 106 -9.36 15.26 -3.25
C ARG A 106 -9.30 14.84 -1.79
N GLN A 107 -10.19 15.40 -0.99
CA GLN A 107 -10.32 15.05 0.42
C GLN A 107 -11.52 14.13 0.63
N VAL A 108 -11.30 13.02 1.31
CA VAL A 108 -12.35 12.07 1.69
C VAL A 108 -12.22 11.75 3.18
N PRO A 109 -13.29 11.30 3.84
CA PRO A 109 -13.24 10.87 5.23
C PRO A 109 -12.21 9.76 5.47
N ARG A 110 -11.70 9.68 6.71
CA ARG A 110 -10.64 8.72 7.04
C ARG A 110 -11.17 7.33 7.39
N THR A 111 -12.37 7.22 7.89
CA THR A 111 -12.92 5.95 8.37
C THR A 111 -13.88 5.31 7.38
N VAL A 112 -13.99 3.97 7.44
CA VAL A 112 -14.91 3.21 6.57
C VAL A 112 -16.36 3.68 6.76
N ALA A 113 -16.79 3.92 8.01
CA ALA A 113 -18.15 4.33 8.30
C ALA A 113 -18.49 5.71 7.70
N GLU A 114 -17.58 6.67 7.85
CA GLU A 114 -17.74 8.02 7.28
C GLU A 114 -17.71 8.00 5.75
N LEU A 115 -16.79 7.23 5.14
CA LEU A 115 -16.73 7.03 3.69
C LEU A 115 -18.04 6.46 3.15
N PHE A 116 -18.64 5.50 3.87
CA PHE A 116 -19.91 4.90 3.47
C PHE A 116 -21.08 5.89 3.50
N GLN A 117 -21.01 6.89 4.38
CA GLN A 117 -22.04 7.94 4.50
C GLN A 117 -21.83 9.13 3.56
N ALA A 118 -20.59 9.38 3.14
CA ALA A 118 -20.25 10.59 2.40
C ALA A 118 -20.52 10.50 0.89
N GLY A 119 -20.48 9.30 0.31
CA GLY A 119 -20.62 9.11 -1.14
C GLY A 119 -22.07 8.96 -1.60
N ILE A 120 -22.27 9.13 -2.90
CA ILE A 120 -23.54 8.85 -3.58
C ILE A 120 -23.69 7.33 -3.72
N ASP A 121 -24.89 6.81 -3.45
CA ASP A 121 -25.19 5.38 -3.61
C ASP A 121 -25.18 4.97 -5.08
N VAL A 122 -24.51 3.87 -5.40
CA VAL A 122 -24.36 3.36 -6.76
C VAL A 122 -24.97 1.97 -6.85
N ASP A 123 -25.89 1.80 -7.81
CA ASP A 123 -26.40 0.46 -8.15
C ASP A 123 -25.23 -0.41 -8.67
N PRO A 124 -25.09 -1.66 -8.22
CA PRO A 124 -24.05 -2.58 -8.69
C PRO A 124 -23.95 -2.70 -10.22
N ALA A 125 -25.08 -2.58 -10.93
CA ALA A 125 -25.10 -2.58 -12.40
C ALA A 125 -24.42 -1.35 -13.04
N ASN A 126 -24.24 -0.29 -12.27
CA ASN A 126 -23.62 0.97 -12.68
C ASN A 126 -22.22 1.19 -12.11
N LEU A 127 -21.60 0.13 -11.58
CA LEU A 127 -20.26 0.16 -11.03
C LEU A 127 -19.23 0.63 -12.05
N GLN A 128 -18.40 1.59 -11.66
CA GLN A 128 -17.33 2.16 -12.47
C GLN A 128 -15.99 2.09 -11.75
N ALA A 129 -14.91 2.20 -12.51
CA ALA A 129 -13.59 2.38 -11.92
C ALA A 129 -13.57 3.63 -11.02
N GLY A 130 -12.90 3.54 -9.87
CA GLY A 130 -12.84 4.60 -8.88
C GLY A 130 -13.96 4.58 -7.85
N ASP A 131 -15.07 3.85 -8.07
CA ASP A 131 -16.10 3.68 -7.04
C ASP A 131 -15.54 2.94 -5.83
N LEU A 132 -16.07 3.25 -4.66
CA LEU A 132 -15.72 2.57 -3.41
C LEU A 132 -16.70 1.42 -3.16
N VAL A 133 -16.16 0.22 -2.98
CA VAL A 133 -16.93 -0.99 -2.66
C VAL A 133 -16.78 -1.32 -1.19
N PHE A 134 -17.91 -1.52 -0.49
CA PHE A 134 -17.96 -1.70 0.95
C PHE A 134 -18.44 -3.09 1.33
N PHE A 135 -17.78 -3.67 2.34
CA PHE A 135 -18.05 -5.02 2.79
C PHE A 135 -18.27 -5.05 4.30
N ASP A 136 -19.19 -5.90 4.72
CA ASP A 136 -19.34 -6.28 6.12
C ASP A 136 -18.54 -7.56 6.40
N ILE A 137 -17.35 -7.40 6.96
CA ILE A 137 -16.48 -8.50 7.38
C ILE A 137 -16.55 -8.74 8.89
N SER A 138 -17.26 -7.90 9.64
CA SER A 138 -17.36 -7.93 11.10
C SER A 138 -18.74 -8.41 11.59
N GLY A 139 -19.75 -8.47 10.73
CA GLY A 139 -21.15 -8.72 11.07
C GLY A 139 -21.86 -7.54 11.75
N ARG A 140 -21.30 -6.32 11.62
CA ARG A 140 -21.82 -5.10 12.28
C ARG A 140 -22.04 -3.94 11.31
N GLY A 141 -22.09 -4.23 10.02
CA GLY A 141 -22.19 -3.25 8.94
C GLY A 141 -20.87 -2.96 8.24
N PRO A 142 -20.79 -1.88 7.44
CA PRO A 142 -19.60 -1.57 6.63
C PRO A 142 -18.35 -1.48 7.51
N SER A 143 -17.42 -2.41 7.32
CA SER A 143 -16.21 -2.54 8.12
C SER A 143 -14.94 -2.69 7.27
N HIS A 144 -15.11 -2.78 5.94
CA HIS A 144 -14.02 -2.86 5.00
C HIS A 144 -14.37 -2.12 3.70
N VAL A 145 -13.36 -1.59 3.02
CA VAL A 145 -13.52 -0.82 1.79
C VAL A 145 -12.40 -1.13 0.80
N GLY A 146 -12.74 -1.10 -0.50
CA GLY A 146 -11.80 -1.14 -1.60
C GLY A 146 -12.18 -0.15 -2.70
N ILE A 147 -11.29 0.03 -3.68
CA ILE A 147 -11.49 0.87 -4.86
C ILE A 147 -11.76 -0.04 -6.06
N ALA A 148 -12.88 0.14 -6.74
CA ALA A 148 -13.22 -0.60 -7.94
C ALA A 148 -12.26 -0.25 -9.09
N LEU A 149 -11.89 -1.27 -9.87
CA LEU A 149 -11.02 -1.12 -11.04
C LEU A 149 -11.81 -1.14 -12.37
N GLY A 150 -13.13 -1.26 -12.24
CA GLY A 150 -14.01 -1.57 -13.36
C GLY A 150 -14.18 -3.07 -13.56
N GLY A 151 -15.33 -3.47 -14.14
CA GLY A 151 -15.72 -4.87 -14.22
C GLY A 151 -15.87 -5.50 -12.84
N ASP A 152 -15.34 -6.69 -12.68
CA ASP A 152 -15.47 -7.54 -11.48
C ASP A 152 -14.30 -7.38 -10.49
N ARG A 153 -13.45 -6.39 -10.61
CA ARG A 153 -12.22 -6.29 -9.81
C ARG A 153 -12.17 -5.05 -8.93
N PHE A 154 -11.54 -5.20 -7.79
CA PHE A 154 -11.24 -4.09 -6.88
C PHE A 154 -9.87 -4.29 -6.23
N VAL A 155 -9.25 -3.19 -5.82
CA VAL A 155 -8.01 -3.15 -5.07
C VAL A 155 -8.29 -2.70 -3.64
N HIS A 156 -7.64 -3.33 -2.68
CA HIS A 156 -7.81 -3.03 -1.26
C HIS A 156 -6.57 -3.38 -0.44
N ALA A 157 -6.48 -2.84 0.77
CA ALA A 157 -5.57 -3.30 1.80
C ALA A 157 -6.34 -4.25 2.72
N PRO A 158 -6.10 -5.58 2.64
CA PRO A 158 -6.82 -6.56 3.47
C PRO A 158 -6.41 -6.46 4.95
N ASN A 159 -6.76 -7.43 5.75
CA ASN A 159 -6.47 -7.44 7.18
C ASN A 159 -4.95 -7.50 7.52
N SER A 160 -4.62 -7.45 8.81
CA SER A 160 -3.30 -7.31 9.42
C SER A 160 -2.21 -8.34 9.01
N ARG A 161 -2.51 -9.28 8.13
CA ARG A 161 -1.54 -10.30 7.63
C ARG A 161 -1.36 -10.26 6.12
N GLY A 162 -1.89 -9.23 5.47
CA GLY A 162 -1.88 -9.10 4.03
C GLY A 162 -1.15 -7.85 3.55
N GLU A 163 -1.22 -7.67 2.26
CA GLU A 163 -0.67 -6.55 1.51
C GLU A 163 -1.74 -6.03 0.54
N VAL A 164 -1.60 -4.83 0.04
CA VAL A 164 -2.49 -4.26 -0.99
C VAL A 164 -2.52 -5.20 -2.19
N ARG A 165 -3.72 -5.63 -2.59
CA ARG A 165 -3.90 -6.57 -3.68
C ARG A 165 -5.23 -6.38 -4.39
N VAL A 166 -5.33 -6.99 -5.57
CA VAL A 166 -6.55 -7.03 -6.38
C VAL A 166 -7.31 -8.33 -6.09
N GLU A 167 -8.61 -8.19 -5.91
CA GLU A 167 -9.53 -9.32 -5.75
C GLU A 167 -10.78 -9.16 -6.65
N ARG A 168 -11.60 -10.20 -6.73
CA ARG A 168 -12.83 -10.24 -7.52
C ARG A 168 -14.04 -10.02 -6.64
N LEU A 169 -14.95 -9.13 -7.07
CA LEU A 169 -16.22 -8.89 -6.39
C LEU A 169 -17.11 -10.13 -6.36
N GLU A 170 -17.12 -10.90 -7.45
CA GLU A 170 -17.91 -12.13 -7.58
C GLU A 170 -17.32 -13.33 -6.82
N ALA A 171 -16.10 -13.23 -6.27
CA ALA A 171 -15.58 -14.28 -5.40
C ALA A 171 -16.53 -14.48 -4.21
N SER A 172 -16.87 -15.72 -3.90
CA SER A 172 -17.91 -16.08 -2.92
C SER A 172 -17.73 -15.39 -1.56
N TYR A 173 -16.49 -15.20 -1.12
CA TYR A 173 -16.17 -14.50 0.11
C TYR A 173 -16.62 -13.03 0.06
N TRP A 174 -16.35 -12.32 -1.04
CA TRP A 174 -16.66 -10.91 -1.20
C TRP A 174 -18.10 -10.67 -1.60
N ALA A 175 -18.62 -11.45 -2.54
CA ALA A 175 -20.00 -11.34 -3.01
C ALA A 175 -21.02 -11.43 -1.88
N SER A 176 -20.81 -12.35 -0.93
CA SER A 176 -21.70 -12.54 0.22
C SER A 176 -21.60 -11.44 1.29
N ARG A 177 -20.62 -10.54 1.19
CA ARG A 177 -20.33 -9.49 2.17
C ARG A 177 -20.45 -8.07 1.63
N LEU A 178 -20.69 -7.92 0.34
CA LEU A 178 -20.91 -6.61 -0.28
C LEU A 178 -22.18 -5.97 0.31
N VAL A 179 -22.04 -4.80 0.91
CA VAL A 179 -23.15 -4.07 1.56
C VAL A 179 -23.47 -2.75 0.90
N GLY A 180 -22.67 -2.31 -0.05
CA GLY A 180 -22.95 -1.11 -0.85
C GLY A 180 -21.76 -0.62 -1.64
N ILE A 181 -22.05 0.29 -2.56
CA ILE A 181 -21.10 0.95 -3.43
C ILE A 181 -21.31 2.45 -3.28
N ARG A 182 -20.25 3.23 -3.25
CA ARG A 182 -20.32 4.69 -3.17
C ARG A 182 -19.40 5.32 -4.22
N ARG A 183 -19.91 6.35 -4.87
CA ARG A 183 -19.12 7.25 -5.71
C ARG A 183 -18.86 8.53 -4.95
N MET A 184 -17.60 8.93 -4.87
CA MET A 184 -17.20 10.18 -4.26
C MET A 184 -17.13 11.27 -5.32
N ASP A 185 -17.69 12.44 -5.03
CA ASP A 185 -17.64 13.65 -5.88
C ASP A 185 -16.37 14.46 -5.60
#